data_9d268659259be41989ae0be361a6dac4
#
_entry.id   9d268659259be41989ae0be361a6dac4
#
_cell.length_a   1.000
_cell.length_b   1.000
_cell.length_c   1.000
_cell.angle_alpha   90.00
_cell.angle_beta   90.00
_cell.angle_gamma   90.00
#
_symmetry.space_group_name_H-M   'P 1'
#
loop_
_entity.id
_entity.type
_entity.pdbx_description
1 polymer ?
#
loop_
_entity_poly.entity_id
_entity_poly.type
_entity_poly.pdbx_seq_one_letter_code
_entity_poly.pdbx_strand_id
1 'polypeptide(L)'
;MKKFLSVVSLLMALMMLCTSALANEQKYDEPVTVHFVRSTDDTLDANYFSQHPDKTMTDNLWCDLFRDELNINVEYDWIVKSGDEYDQKLAAELAVGAIPEFVNVTALQAKQLYEAGLIMPLDEIYNE
;
A
#
# COMPACT_ATOMS: atom_id res chain seq x y z
N MET A 1 -34.33 16.96 -38.32
CA MET A 1 -32.90 17.12 -38.01
C MET A 1 -32.67 17.67 -36.62
N LYS A 2 -33.20 18.84 -36.22
CA LYS A 2 -32.96 19.44 -34.89
C LYS A 2 -33.35 18.54 -33.69
N LYS A 3 -34.49 17.84 -33.77
CA LYS A 3 -34.93 16.92 -32.70
C LYS A 3 -34.06 15.66 -32.58
N PHE A 4 -33.49 15.18 -33.69
CA PHE A 4 -32.56 14.03 -33.68
C PHE A 4 -31.21 14.38 -33.04
N LEU A 5 -30.68 15.57 -33.37
CA LEU A 5 -29.43 16.09 -32.74
C LEU A 5 -29.60 16.27 -31.25
N SER A 6 -30.78 16.73 -30.78
CA SER A 6 -31.03 16.91 -29.33
C SER A 6 -31.09 15.58 -28.59
N VAL A 7 -31.65 14.53 -29.19
CA VAL A 7 -31.67 13.18 -28.57
C VAL A 7 -30.29 12.56 -28.52
N VAL A 8 -29.48 12.72 -29.56
CA VAL A 8 -28.09 12.22 -29.60
C VAL A 8 -27.23 12.95 -28.58
N SER A 9 -27.38 14.26 -28.40
CA SER A 9 -26.67 15.04 -27.37
C SER A 9 -27.07 14.63 -25.94
N LEU A 10 -28.35 14.32 -25.71
CA LEU A 10 -28.82 13.84 -24.40
C LEU A 10 -28.28 12.45 -24.08
N LEU A 11 -28.20 11.55 -25.04
CA LEU A 11 -27.63 10.21 -24.91
C LEU A 11 -26.13 10.25 -24.65
N MET A 12 -25.37 11.14 -25.33
CA MET A 12 -23.95 11.34 -25.04
C MET A 12 -23.72 11.92 -23.65
N ALA A 13 -24.52 12.86 -23.18
CA ALA A 13 -24.44 13.39 -21.84
C ALA A 13 -24.74 12.33 -20.76
N LEU A 14 -25.70 11.43 -21.04
CA LEU A 14 -26.03 10.32 -20.15
C LEU A 14 -24.90 9.27 -20.08
N MET A 15 -24.24 8.99 -21.20
CA MET A 15 -23.06 8.10 -21.22
C MET A 15 -21.85 8.65 -20.46
N MET A 16 -21.64 9.98 -20.48
CA MET A 16 -20.56 10.61 -19.71
C MET A 16 -20.81 10.60 -18.20
N LEU A 17 -22.05 10.54 -17.75
CA LEU A 17 -22.41 10.43 -16.33
C LEU A 17 -22.19 9.01 -15.77
N CYS A 18 -22.19 7.97 -16.61
CA CYS A 18 -21.97 6.59 -16.16
C CYS A 18 -20.49 6.24 -15.97
N THR A 19 -19.54 7.00 -16.52
CA THR A 19 -18.11 6.70 -16.40
C THR A 19 -17.49 7.18 -15.10
N SER A 20 -18.12 8.07 -14.36
CA SER A 20 -17.66 8.54 -13.06
C SER A 20 -18.05 7.63 -11.89
N ALA A 21 -18.96 6.69 -12.10
CA ALA A 21 -19.40 5.77 -11.05
C ALA A 21 -18.50 4.53 -10.88
N LEU A 22 -17.61 4.24 -11.84
CA LEU A 22 -16.73 3.06 -11.80
C LEU A 22 -15.38 3.32 -11.12
N ALA A 23 -15.06 4.57 -10.79
CA ALA A 23 -13.76 4.93 -10.19
C ALA A 23 -13.74 4.88 -8.65
N ASN A 24 -14.85 4.55 -7.99
CA ASN A 24 -14.98 4.69 -6.55
C ASN A 24 -15.16 3.36 -5.79
N GLU A 25 -14.98 2.22 -6.44
CA GLU A 25 -15.17 0.91 -5.79
C GLU A 25 -13.97 0.41 -4.99
N GLN A 26 -12.86 1.15 -4.95
CA GLN A 26 -11.64 0.71 -4.27
C GLN A 26 -11.35 1.44 -2.95
N LYS A 27 -12.12 2.45 -2.59
CA LYS A 27 -11.94 3.19 -1.34
C LYS A 27 -12.71 2.51 -0.22
N TYR A 28 -12.04 2.20 0.88
CA TYR A 28 -12.69 1.67 2.07
C TYR A 28 -13.61 2.72 2.69
N ASP A 29 -14.80 2.31 3.12
CA ASP A 29 -15.77 3.17 3.78
C ASP A 29 -15.25 3.66 5.14
N GLU A 30 -14.62 2.76 5.90
CA GLU A 30 -13.96 3.06 7.18
C GLU A 30 -12.44 3.11 6.98
N PRO A 31 -11.70 3.97 7.70
CA PRO A 31 -10.25 4.01 7.65
C PRO A 31 -9.65 2.66 8.05
N VAL A 32 -8.78 2.14 7.19
CA VAL A 32 -7.99 0.92 7.46
C VAL A 32 -6.57 1.34 7.77
N THR A 33 -5.99 0.84 8.85
CA THR A 33 -4.57 1.03 9.15
C THR A 33 -3.82 -0.24 8.79
N VAL A 34 -2.71 -0.10 8.09
CA VAL A 34 -1.81 -1.19 7.71
C VAL A 34 -0.42 -0.94 8.26
N HIS A 35 0.19 -1.98 8.80
CA HIS A 35 1.47 -1.90 9.49
C HIS A 35 2.59 -2.53 8.65
N PHE A 36 3.64 -1.75 8.44
CA PHE A 36 4.81 -2.14 7.67
C PHE A 36 6.06 -2.12 8.53
N VAL A 37 7.07 -2.87 8.10
CA VAL A 37 8.44 -2.73 8.55
C VAL A 37 9.34 -2.47 7.36
N ARG A 38 10.38 -1.65 7.55
CA ARG A 38 11.18 -1.21 6.42
C ARG A 38 12.62 -0.87 6.81
N SER A 39 13.52 -1.04 5.82
CA SER A 39 14.80 -0.33 5.81
C SER A 39 14.74 0.91 4.92
N THR A 40 15.52 1.91 5.25
CA THR A 40 15.83 3.07 4.41
C THR A 40 17.33 3.10 4.16
N ASP A 41 17.81 4.03 3.34
CA ASP A 41 19.21 4.24 3.08
C ASP A 41 19.54 5.74 2.88
N ASP A 42 20.82 6.05 2.93
CA ASP A 42 21.30 7.42 2.77
C ASP A 42 21.02 7.98 1.37
N THR A 43 20.82 7.12 0.37
CA THR A 43 20.47 7.54 -1.00
C THR A 43 19.07 8.14 -1.05
N LEU A 44 18.11 7.52 -0.35
CA LEU A 44 16.76 8.06 -0.23
C LEU A 44 16.77 9.39 0.51
N ASP A 45 17.49 9.47 1.63
CA ASP A 45 17.65 10.70 2.40
C ASP A 45 18.25 11.82 1.54
N ALA A 46 19.34 11.53 0.80
CA ALA A 46 20.03 12.50 -0.06
C ALA A 46 19.22 12.92 -1.29
N ASN A 47 18.50 12.02 -1.93
CA ASN A 47 17.84 12.30 -3.21
C ASN A 47 16.39 12.76 -3.07
N TYR A 48 15.67 12.32 -2.05
CA TYR A 48 14.29 12.68 -1.88
C TYR A 48 14.07 13.64 -0.70
N PHE A 49 14.42 13.24 0.51
CA PHE A 49 14.12 14.05 1.69
C PHE A 49 14.94 15.35 1.77
N SER A 50 16.13 15.38 1.17
CA SER A 50 16.89 16.64 1.06
C SER A 50 16.19 17.69 0.19
N GLN A 51 15.41 17.26 -0.79
CA GLN A 51 14.61 18.12 -1.68
C GLN A 51 13.19 18.38 -1.14
N HIS A 52 12.75 17.58 -0.19
CA HIS A 52 11.44 17.67 0.45
C HIS A 52 11.59 17.64 1.98
N PRO A 53 12.15 18.73 2.58
CA PRO A 53 12.48 18.76 4.00
C PRO A 53 11.26 18.71 4.95
N ASP A 54 10.09 18.94 4.41
CA ASP A 54 8.78 18.82 5.07
C ASP A 54 8.23 17.39 5.05
N LYS A 55 8.89 16.45 4.35
CA LYS A 55 8.46 15.06 4.19
C LYS A 55 9.36 14.09 4.94
N THR A 56 8.76 12.97 5.35
CA THR A 56 9.43 11.87 6.07
C THR A 56 9.03 10.52 5.49
N MET A 57 9.60 9.46 6.00
CA MET A 57 9.19 8.09 5.64
C MET A 57 7.72 7.80 6.00
N THR A 58 7.21 8.45 7.04
CA THR A 58 5.85 8.26 7.56
C THR A 58 4.87 9.35 7.12
N ASP A 59 5.37 10.40 6.48
CA ASP A 59 4.57 11.50 5.92
C ASP A 59 5.13 11.93 4.58
N ASN A 60 4.58 11.39 3.52
CA ASN A 60 5.01 11.64 2.15
C ASN A 60 3.85 11.43 1.17
N LEU A 61 4.12 11.76 -0.11
CA LEU A 61 3.12 11.70 -1.17
C LEU A 61 2.43 10.32 -1.28
N TRP A 62 3.13 9.22 -1.02
CA TRP A 62 2.54 7.88 -1.08
C TRP A 62 1.58 7.65 0.09
N CYS A 63 1.95 8.08 1.29
CA CYS A 63 1.06 8.01 2.45
C CYS A 63 -0.19 8.87 2.24
N ASP A 64 -0.04 10.06 1.66
CA ASP A 64 -1.15 10.93 1.28
C ASP A 64 -2.06 10.25 0.27
N LEU A 65 -1.48 9.65 -0.79
CA LEU A 65 -2.23 8.95 -1.83
C LEU A 65 -3.03 7.76 -1.27
N PHE A 66 -2.42 6.92 -0.44
CA PHE A 66 -3.12 5.80 0.19
C PHE A 66 -4.28 6.25 1.07
N ARG A 67 -4.07 7.30 1.85
CA ARG A 67 -5.12 7.88 2.69
C ARG A 67 -6.25 8.49 1.87
N ASP A 68 -5.91 9.33 0.88
CA ASP A 68 -6.88 10.15 0.17
C ASP A 68 -7.68 9.33 -0.86
N GLU A 69 -7.04 8.40 -1.56
CA GLU A 69 -7.68 7.60 -2.60
C GLU A 69 -8.30 6.30 -2.07
N LEU A 70 -7.67 5.67 -1.07
CA LEU A 70 -8.06 4.34 -0.62
C LEU A 70 -8.62 4.32 0.82
N ASN A 71 -8.50 5.40 1.57
CA ASN A 71 -8.80 5.48 2.99
C ASN A 71 -7.93 4.53 3.84
N ILE A 72 -6.66 4.37 3.42
CA ILE A 72 -5.67 3.52 4.10
C ILE A 72 -4.63 4.39 4.79
N ASN A 73 -4.45 4.20 6.09
CA ASN A 73 -3.35 4.76 6.85
C ASN A 73 -2.18 3.79 6.86
N VAL A 74 -1.01 4.26 6.44
CA VAL A 74 0.23 3.48 6.47
C VAL A 74 1.00 3.84 7.73
N GLU A 75 1.24 2.84 8.57
CA GLU A 75 2.06 2.97 9.77
C GLU A 75 3.28 2.06 9.67
N TYR A 76 4.38 2.45 10.32
CA TYR A 76 5.60 1.67 10.36
C TYR A 76 5.89 1.27 11.80
N ASP A 77 5.88 -0.04 12.09
CA ASP A 77 6.24 -0.55 13.40
C ASP A 77 7.70 -0.22 13.73
N TRP A 78 8.56 -0.29 12.71
CA TRP A 78 9.94 0.19 12.79
C TRP A 78 10.54 0.48 11.41
N ILE A 79 11.51 1.39 11.42
CA ILE A 79 12.33 1.75 10.26
C ILE A 79 13.78 1.70 10.70
N VAL A 80 14.65 1.04 9.94
CA VAL A 80 16.09 0.92 10.17
C VAL A 80 16.87 1.47 8.96
N LYS A 81 18.17 1.73 9.15
CA LYS A 81 19.00 2.43 8.15
C LYS A 81 19.59 1.52 7.07
N SER A 82 19.66 0.20 7.29
CA SER A 82 20.34 -0.69 6.35
C SER A 82 19.62 -2.04 6.22
N GLY A 83 19.98 -2.80 5.19
CA GLY A 83 19.53 -4.17 5.02
C GLY A 83 20.03 -5.09 6.14
N ASP A 84 21.26 -4.93 6.58
CA ASP A 84 21.83 -5.72 7.66
C ASP A 84 21.09 -5.48 9.00
N GLU A 85 20.76 -4.23 9.31
CA GLU A 85 19.94 -3.88 10.47
C GLU A 85 18.52 -4.44 10.34
N TYR A 86 17.96 -4.42 9.11
CA TYR A 86 16.66 -5.00 8.84
C TYR A 86 16.65 -6.50 9.16
N ASP A 87 17.63 -7.24 8.64
CA ASP A 87 17.72 -8.68 8.85
C ASP A 87 17.89 -9.04 10.33
N GLN A 88 18.72 -8.28 11.08
CA GLN A 88 18.89 -8.47 12.52
C GLN A 88 17.61 -8.16 13.30
N LYS A 89 16.95 -7.05 12.99
CA LYS A 89 15.71 -6.63 13.65
C LYS A 89 14.61 -7.63 13.38
N LEU A 90 14.43 -8.02 12.11
CA LEU A 90 13.43 -9.01 11.70
C LEU A 90 13.68 -10.37 12.39
N ALA A 91 14.92 -10.85 12.42
CA ALA A 91 15.25 -12.10 13.10
C ALA A 91 14.91 -12.07 14.60
N ALA A 92 15.14 -10.94 15.26
CA ALA A 92 14.78 -10.75 16.66
C ALA A 92 13.25 -10.75 16.88
N GLU A 93 12.49 -10.10 16.02
CA GLU A 93 11.03 -10.09 16.08
C GLU A 93 10.44 -11.50 15.86
N LEU A 94 10.91 -12.18 14.82
CA LEU A 94 10.47 -13.55 14.52
C LEU A 94 10.80 -14.53 15.65
N ALA A 95 11.92 -14.36 16.34
CA ALA A 95 12.32 -15.21 17.47
C ALA A 95 11.36 -15.11 18.66
N VAL A 96 10.64 -14.00 18.80
CA VAL A 96 9.62 -13.81 19.85
C VAL A 96 8.19 -13.97 19.34
N GLY A 97 8.03 -14.38 18.08
CA GLY A 97 6.73 -14.56 17.44
C GLY A 97 6.00 -13.27 17.06
N ALA A 98 6.71 -12.15 17.05
CA ALA A 98 6.19 -10.87 16.56
C ALA A 98 6.37 -10.81 15.03
N ILE A 99 5.26 -10.89 14.30
CA ILE A 99 5.29 -10.87 12.83
C ILE A 99 4.58 -9.61 12.36
N PRO A 100 5.28 -8.75 11.61
CA PRO A 100 4.68 -7.58 11.00
C PRO A 100 3.63 -7.99 9.96
N GLU A 101 2.61 -7.17 9.74
CA GLU A 101 1.58 -7.43 8.73
C GLU A 101 2.17 -7.49 7.32
N PHE A 102 3.08 -6.55 7.02
CA PHE A 102 3.81 -6.50 5.75
C PHE A 102 5.30 -6.52 5.99
N VAL A 103 5.95 -7.56 5.49
CA VAL A 103 7.37 -7.82 5.70
C VAL A 103 8.04 -8.30 4.41
N ASN A 104 9.24 -7.83 4.17
CA ASN A 104 10.07 -8.34 3.08
C ASN A 104 10.99 -9.43 3.64
N VAL A 105 10.88 -10.62 3.08
CA VAL A 105 11.62 -11.81 3.54
C VAL A 105 12.31 -12.51 2.38
N THR A 106 13.40 -13.21 2.68
CA THR A 106 14.02 -14.13 1.73
C THR A 106 13.14 -15.36 1.51
N ALA A 107 13.35 -16.08 0.40
CA ALA A 107 12.62 -17.31 0.12
C ALA A 107 12.78 -18.38 1.21
N LEU A 108 13.94 -18.41 1.88
CA LEU A 108 14.17 -19.33 3.00
C LEU A 108 13.34 -18.94 4.22
N GLN A 109 13.30 -17.64 4.57
CA GLN A 109 12.48 -17.12 5.66
C GLN A 109 10.99 -17.32 5.38
N ALA A 110 10.53 -17.06 4.15
CA ALA A 110 9.15 -17.31 3.75
C ALA A 110 8.75 -18.78 3.95
N LYS A 111 9.63 -19.72 3.54
CA LYS A 111 9.41 -21.14 3.77
C LYS A 111 9.31 -21.47 5.26
N GLN A 112 10.21 -20.94 6.08
CA GLN A 112 10.21 -21.17 7.53
C GLN A 112 8.94 -20.63 8.20
N LEU A 113 8.50 -19.42 7.80
CA LEU A 113 7.26 -18.81 8.29
C LEU A 113 6.03 -19.63 7.90
N TYR A 114 6.00 -20.14 6.68
CA TYR A 114 4.94 -21.01 6.20
C TYR A 114 4.89 -22.34 6.97
N GLU A 115 6.03 -23.02 7.15
CA GLU A 115 6.14 -24.26 7.90
C GLU A 115 5.76 -24.09 9.39
N ALA A 116 6.00 -22.89 9.94
CA ALA A 116 5.57 -22.51 11.29
C ALA A 116 4.09 -22.11 11.40
N GLY A 117 3.36 -22.05 10.28
CA GLY A 117 1.96 -21.64 10.24
C GLY A 117 1.73 -20.16 10.53
N LEU A 118 2.75 -19.32 10.31
CA LEU A 118 2.73 -17.90 10.61
C LEU A 118 2.33 -17.05 9.40
N ILE A 119 2.40 -17.62 8.21
CA ILE A 119 1.86 -17.06 6.97
C ILE A 119 1.07 -18.15 6.23
N MET A 120 0.18 -17.71 5.34
CA MET A 120 -0.65 -18.61 4.55
C MET A 120 -0.56 -18.29 3.06
N PRO A 121 -0.81 -19.25 2.15
CA PRO A 121 -0.97 -18.99 0.73
C PRO A 121 -2.16 -18.04 0.49
N LEU A 122 -2.04 -17.19 -0.52
CA LEU A 122 -3.10 -16.28 -0.95
C LEU A 122 -3.86 -16.78 -2.19
N ASP A 123 -3.57 -18.00 -2.64
CA ASP A 123 -4.13 -18.57 -3.87
C ASP A 123 -5.67 -18.61 -3.86
N GLU A 124 -6.27 -18.90 -2.72
CA GLU A 124 -7.73 -18.93 -2.58
C GLU A 124 -8.35 -17.53 -2.69
N ILE A 125 -7.66 -16.52 -2.14
CA ILE A 125 -8.12 -15.12 -2.16
C ILE A 125 -8.00 -14.53 -3.57
N TYR A 126 -6.97 -14.92 -4.33
CA TYR A 126 -6.74 -14.43 -5.70
C TYR A 126 -7.62 -15.09 -6.76
N ASN A 127 -8.26 -16.21 -6.43
CA ASN A 127 -9.10 -16.97 -7.37
C ASN A 127 -10.61 -16.69 -7.21
N GLU A 128 -10.99 -15.80 -6.30
CA GLU A 128 -12.35 -15.29 -6.16
C GLU A 128 -12.57 -14.06 -7.06
#